data_7fbfa98613889f422b9d61b9e55b227e
#
_entry.id   7fbfa98613889f422b9d61b9e55b227e
#
_cell.length_a   1.000
_cell.length_b   1.000
_cell.length_c   1.000
_cell.angle_alpha   90.00
_cell.angle_beta   90.00
_cell.angle_gamma   90.00
#
_symmetry.space_group_name_H-M   'P 1'
#
loop_
_entity.id
_entity.type
_entity.pdbx_description
1 polymer ?
#
loop_
_entity_poly.entity_id
_entity_poly.type
_entity_poly.pdbx_seq_one_letter_code
_entity_poly.pdbx_strand_id
1 'polypeptide(L)'
;DLAFTDSIVEVHNLESLVEQQPDSVMNLMMTLSFRLKCEFTDAYPIPNSEKDFINASYIMYYLDNTSGMQCPDGWNVVKENIENRFFIELIEKRMEHYRRISEEKLAVNKPEVGEISETDSLLNAILAPHKGKVIYIDVWGTWCGACKEEMKHAPAIKEALKDKDVVFLYFAYSSDEVSWKNVIKENNITGDNVYHYNLPMEQQLLLNELWNVTAYPTYILYDKEGRRVTTDAESPSS
;
A
#
# COMPACT_ATOMS: atom_id res chain seq x y z
N ASP A 1 -18.86 1.14 25.03
CA ASP A 1 -19.90 2.07 25.44
C ASP A 1 -20.98 2.14 24.36
N LEU A 2 -22.24 1.81 24.71
CA LEU A 2 -23.37 1.65 23.78
C LEU A 2 -23.65 2.92 22.94
N ALA A 3 -23.36 4.10 23.46
CA ALA A 3 -23.53 5.36 22.76
C ALA A 3 -22.58 5.53 21.53
N PHE A 4 -21.44 4.84 21.52
CA PHE A 4 -20.50 4.86 20.40
C PHE A 4 -20.96 3.94 19.27
N THR A 5 -21.51 2.78 19.59
CA THR A 5 -22.11 1.87 18.61
C THR A 5 -23.35 2.47 17.94
N ASP A 6 -24.16 3.22 18.69
CA ASP A 6 -25.33 3.91 18.13
C ASP A 6 -24.95 5.04 17.16
N SER A 7 -23.85 5.77 17.41
CA SER A 7 -23.32 6.79 16.48
C SER A 7 -22.82 6.20 15.17
N ILE A 8 -22.28 4.97 15.19
CA ILE A 8 -21.84 4.26 13.99
C ILE A 8 -23.03 3.63 13.26
N VAL A 9 -24.06 3.19 13.98
CA VAL A 9 -25.27 2.56 13.42
C VAL A 9 -26.22 3.60 12.78
N GLU A 10 -26.17 4.88 13.18
CA GLU A 10 -26.90 5.96 12.49
C GLU A 10 -26.36 6.29 11.09
N VAL A 11 -25.25 5.72 10.68
CA VAL A 11 -24.80 5.76 9.28
C VAL A 11 -25.62 4.76 8.44
N HIS A 12 -26.90 5.01 8.33
CA HIS A 12 -27.77 4.35 7.37
C HIS A 12 -27.25 4.59 5.95
N ASN A 13 -26.56 3.65 5.37
CA ASN A 13 -25.97 3.59 4.04
C ASN A 13 -24.43 3.65 3.96
N LEU A 14 -23.71 3.08 4.94
CA LEU A 14 -22.24 2.93 4.79
C LEU A 14 -21.86 2.23 3.48
N GLU A 15 -22.59 1.19 3.09
CA GLU A 15 -22.31 0.47 1.83
C GLU A 15 -22.47 1.39 0.60
N SER A 16 -23.55 2.17 0.53
CA SER A 16 -23.76 3.08 -0.59
C SER A 16 -22.83 4.31 -0.57
N LEU A 17 -22.39 4.75 0.61
CA LEU A 17 -21.38 5.81 0.75
C LEU A 17 -19.99 5.32 0.35
N VAL A 18 -19.63 4.10 0.72
CA VAL A 18 -18.37 3.47 0.30
C VAL A 18 -18.31 3.32 -1.22
N GLU A 19 -19.39 2.92 -1.85
CA GLU A 19 -19.46 2.79 -3.31
C GLU A 19 -19.41 4.14 -4.04
N GLN A 20 -20.05 5.16 -3.50
CA GLN A 20 -20.17 6.48 -4.16
C GLN A 20 -19.01 7.42 -3.86
N GLN A 21 -18.42 7.36 -2.66
CA GLN A 21 -17.36 8.25 -2.19
C GLN A 21 -16.36 7.53 -1.28
N PRO A 22 -15.59 6.55 -1.79
CA PRO A 22 -14.69 5.73 -0.99
C PRO A 22 -13.65 6.57 -0.23
N ASP A 23 -13.10 7.62 -0.86
CA ASP A 23 -12.10 8.50 -0.24
C ASP A 23 -12.68 9.29 0.95
N SER A 24 -13.94 9.74 0.86
CA SER A 24 -14.61 10.46 1.94
C SER A 24 -14.87 9.55 3.15
N VAL A 25 -15.26 8.31 2.91
CA VAL A 25 -15.47 7.31 3.98
C VAL A 25 -14.14 6.95 4.62
N MET A 26 -13.09 6.74 3.84
CA MET A 26 -11.75 6.46 4.37
C MET A 26 -11.24 7.62 5.22
N ASN A 27 -11.34 8.86 4.74
CA ASN A 27 -10.98 10.05 5.51
C ASN A 27 -11.76 10.14 6.84
N LEU A 28 -13.06 9.86 6.83
CA LEU A 28 -13.89 9.85 8.04
C LEU A 28 -13.42 8.77 9.02
N MET A 29 -13.24 7.53 8.56
CA MET A 29 -12.78 6.42 9.41
C MET A 29 -11.41 6.71 10.03
N MET A 30 -10.49 7.26 9.26
CA MET A 30 -9.17 7.63 9.74
C MET A 30 -9.24 8.77 10.74
N THR A 31 -10.08 9.79 10.50
CA THR A 31 -10.31 10.90 11.42
C THR A 31 -10.85 10.41 12.76
N LEU A 32 -11.81 9.49 12.74
CA LEU A 32 -12.35 8.85 13.94
C LEU A 32 -11.28 8.04 14.69
N SER A 33 -10.46 7.30 13.96
CA SER A 33 -9.34 6.53 14.53
C SER A 33 -8.34 7.45 15.25
N PHE A 34 -7.96 8.57 14.64
CA PHE A 34 -7.06 9.54 15.27
C PHE A 34 -7.69 10.19 16.50
N ARG A 35 -8.96 10.56 16.43
CA ARG A 35 -9.69 11.11 17.58
C ARG A 35 -9.71 10.15 18.75
N LEU A 36 -10.11 8.90 18.53
CA LEU A 36 -10.12 7.87 19.56
C LEU A 36 -8.73 7.64 20.17
N LYS A 37 -7.69 7.68 19.36
CA LYS A 37 -6.30 7.53 19.83
C LYS A 37 -5.90 8.69 20.75
N CYS A 38 -6.24 9.92 20.39
CA CYS A 38 -5.96 11.09 21.23
C CYS A 38 -6.77 11.02 22.54
N GLU A 39 -8.06 10.75 22.47
CA GLU A 39 -8.92 10.60 23.66
C GLU A 39 -8.41 9.49 24.60
N PHE A 40 -8.00 8.35 24.03
CA PHE A 40 -7.41 7.26 24.80
C PHE A 40 -6.11 7.70 25.48
N THR A 41 -5.24 8.39 24.77
CA THR A 41 -3.96 8.91 25.31
C THR A 41 -4.22 9.92 26.42
N ASP A 42 -5.22 10.79 26.26
CA ASP A 42 -5.57 11.81 27.24
C ASP A 42 -6.15 11.24 28.54
N ALA A 43 -6.79 10.07 28.47
CA ALA A 43 -7.31 9.38 29.66
C ALA A 43 -6.22 8.85 30.59
N TYR A 44 -4.96 8.75 30.13
CA TYR A 44 -3.86 8.28 30.96
C TYR A 44 -3.23 9.40 31.77
N PRO A 45 -2.89 9.16 33.06
CA PRO A 45 -2.25 10.14 33.94
C PRO A 45 -0.72 10.22 33.70
N ILE A 46 -0.32 10.53 32.47
CA ILE A 46 1.06 10.71 32.04
C ILE A 46 1.32 12.18 31.66
N PRO A 47 2.57 12.65 31.69
CA PRO A 47 2.92 14.02 31.30
C PRO A 47 2.51 14.36 29.84
N ASN A 48 2.16 15.61 29.58
CA ASN A 48 1.77 16.06 28.24
C ASN A 48 2.87 15.79 27.19
N SER A 49 4.14 15.90 27.56
CA SER A 49 5.25 15.58 26.65
C SER A 49 5.27 14.12 26.19
N GLU A 50 4.81 13.20 27.04
CA GLU A 50 4.68 11.78 26.69
C GLU A 50 3.45 11.53 25.83
N LYS A 51 2.34 12.25 26.10
CA LYS A 51 1.14 12.23 25.25
C LYS A 51 1.45 12.73 23.84
N ASP A 52 2.17 13.85 23.74
CA ASP A 52 2.61 14.41 22.47
C ASP A 52 3.45 13.41 21.66
N PHE A 53 4.40 12.73 22.34
CA PHE A 53 5.21 11.70 21.69
C PHE A 53 4.38 10.53 21.18
N ILE A 54 3.42 10.04 21.98
CA ILE A 54 2.53 8.94 21.59
C ILE A 54 1.66 9.32 20.37
N ASN A 55 1.03 10.50 20.42
CA ASN A 55 0.17 10.99 19.35
C ASN A 55 0.99 11.26 18.07
N ALA A 56 2.17 11.87 18.19
CA ALA A 56 3.07 12.10 17.07
C ALA A 56 3.57 10.78 16.45
N SER A 57 3.96 9.82 17.28
CA SER A 57 4.42 8.51 16.82
C SER A 57 3.33 7.77 16.06
N TYR A 58 2.08 7.88 16.49
CA TYR A 58 0.95 7.25 15.82
C TYR A 58 0.70 7.83 14.41
N ILE A 59 0.69 9.16 14.27
CA ILE A 59 0.51 9.77 12.96
C ILE A 59 1.71 9.53 12.04
N MET A 60 2.93 9.55 12.56
CA MET A 60 4.14 9.22 11.78
C MET A 60 4.10 7.78 11.28
N TYR A 61 3.73 6.84 12.16
CA TYR A 61 3.54 5.44 11.79
C TYR A 61 2.48 5.30 10.68
N TYR A 62 1.36 6.02 10.80
CA TYR A 62 0.33 6.03 9.78
C TYR A 62 0.84 6.54 8.44
N LEU A 63 1.48 7.72 8.42
CA LEU A 63 2.04 8.31 7.19
C LEU A 63 3.03 7.36 6.50
N ASP A 64 3.90 6.72 7.27
CA ASP A 64 4.91 5.81 6.72
C ASP A 64 4.31 4.49 6.22
N ASN A 65 3.29 3.97 6.89
CA ASN A 65 2.63 2.74 6.45
C ASN A 65 1.72 2.94 5.24
N THR A 66 1.10 4.10 5.11
CA THR A 66 0.25 4.44 3.96
C THR A 66 1.01 5.16 2.85
N SER A 67 2.32 5.39 3.01
CA SER A 67 3.14 6.18 2.07
C SER A 67 2.50 7.52 1.72
N GLY A 68 1.95 8.18 2.76
CA GLY A 68 1.41 9.54 2.66
C GLY A 68 -0.04 9.65 2.20
N MET A 69 -0.86 8.63 2.38
CA MET A 69 -2.31 8.75 2.17
C MET A 69 -2.84 10.00 2.87
N GLN A 70 -3.62 10.80 2.15
CA GLN A 70 -4.11 12.06 2.66
C GLN A 70 -5.28 11.85 3.62
N CYS A 71 -5.14 12.37 4.83
CA CYS A 71 -6.21 12.44 5.83
C CYS A 71 -6.20 13.83 6.50
N PRO A 72 -6.61 14.90 5.79
CA PRO A 72 -6.47 16.27 6.29
C PRO A 72 -7.25 16.52 7.59
N ASP A 73 -8.45 15.95 7.72
CA ASP A 73 -9.25 16.11 8.93
C ASP A 73 -8.64 15.36 10.11
N GLY A 74 -8.11 14.17 9.87
CA GLY A 74 -7.37 13.40 10.88
C GLY A 74 -6.11 14.13 11.36
N TRP A 75 -5.38 14.79 10.45
CA TRP A 75 -4.24 15.63 10.81
C TRP A 75 -4.64 16.80 11.72
N ASN A 76 -5.74 17.48 11.43
CA ASN A 76 -6.23 18.58 12.26
C ASN A 76 -6.55 18.09 13.68
N VAL A 77 -7.21 16.94 13.82
CA VAL A 77 -7.47 16.32 15.14
C VAL A 77 -6.17 16.07 15.90
N VAL A 78 -5.16 15.49 15.27
CA VAL A 78 -3.87 15.21 15.95
C VAL A 78 -3.16 16.52 16.33
N LYS A 79 -3.13 17.50 15.44
CA LYS A 79 -2.48 18.80 15.67
C LYS A 79 -3.05 19.55 16.86
N GLU A 80 -4.38 19.49 17.06
CA GLU A 80 -5.06 20.11 18.21
C GLU A 80 -4.71 19.43 19.54
N ASN A 81 -4.23 18.19 19.50
CA ASN A 81 -3.86 17.38 20.67
C ASN A 81 -2.35 17.22 20.88
N ILE A 82 -1.53 18.04 20.21
CA ILE A 82 -0.06 18.09 20.41
C ILE A 82 0.32 19.52 20.75
N GLU A 83 0.89 19.72 21.93
CA GLU A 83 1.38 21.03 22.40
C GLU A 83 2.83 21.31 21.93
N ASN A 84 3.66 20.26 21.84
CA ASN A 84 5.06 20.39 21.50
C ASN A 84 5.26 20.64 19.99
N ARG A 85 5.66 21.85 19.68
CA ARG A 85 5.90 22.32 18.32
C ARG A 85 6.91 21.49 17.54
N PHE A 86 7.89 20.88 18.18
CA PHE A 86 8.86 20.00 17.53
C PHE A 86 8.18 18.82 16.82
N PHE A 87 7.20 18.19 17.48
CA PHE A 87 6.48 17.06 16.87
C PHE A 87 5.58 17.52 15.72
N ILE A 88 4.94 18.68 15.86
CA ILE A 88 4.13 19.27 14.78
C ILE A 88 5.00 19.51 13.53
N GLU A 89 6.16 20.16 13.69
CA GLU A 89 7.09 20.44 12.60
C GLU A 89 7.63 19.14 11.95
N LEU A 90 7.89 18.10 12.76
CA LEU A 90 8.34 16.79 12.25
C LEU A 90 7.29 16.14 11.36
N ILE A 91 6.03 16.14 11.78
CA ILE A 91 4.91 15.56 11.03
C ILE A 91 4.67 16.38 9.75
N GLU A 92 4.63 17.73 9.83
CA GLU A 92 4.45 18.60 8.67
C GLU A 92 5.55 18.36 7.61
N LYS A 93 6.79 18.17 8.06
CA LYS A 93 7.90 17.84 7.18
C LYS A 93 7.73 16.47 6.50
N ARG A 94 7.19 15.46 7.20
CA ARG A 94 6.90 14.15 6.63
C ARG A 94 5.75 14.22 5.62
N MET A 95 4.69 14.95 5.94
CA MET A 95 3.57 15.19 5.02
C MET A 95 4.04 15.90 3.74
N GLU A 96 4.89 16.91 3.87
CA GLU A 96 5.48 17.61 2.72
C GLU A 96 6.36 16.70 1.87
N HIS A 97 7.11 15.77 2.49
CA HIS A 97 7.86 14.76 1.75
C HIS A 97 6.96 13.92 0.85
N TYR A 98 5.87 13.37 1.39
CA TYR A 98 4.93 12.57 0.60
C TYR A 98 4.16 13.40 -0.44
N ARG A 99 3.84 14.66 -0.14
CA ARG A 99 3.23 15.58 -1.11
C ARG A 99 4.16 15.77 -2.33
N ARG A 100 5.44 16.02 -2.12
CA ARG A 100 6.43 16.16 -3.21
C ARG A 100 6.54 14.89 -4.04
N ILE A 101 6.62 13.73 -3.38
CA ILE A 101 6.66 12.45 -4.09
C ILE A 101 5.39 12.28 -4.94
N SER A 102 4.22 12.59 -4.42
CA SER A 102 2.96 12.47 -5.16
C SER A 102 2.92 13.34 -6.42
N GLU A 103 3.55 14.52 -6.39
CA GLU A 103 3.60 15.45 -7.51
C GLU A 103 4.62 15.05 -8.60
N GLU A 104 5.58 14.18 -8.29
CA GLU A 104 6.55 13.70 -9.27
C GLU A 104 5.87 12.86 -10.36
N LYS A 105 6.29 13.07 -11.61
CA LYS A 105 5.82 12.25 -12.73
C LYS A 105 6.31 10.83 -12.57
N LEU A 106 5.40 9.88 -12.68
CA LEU A 106 5.69 8.46 -12.62
C LEU A 106 5.37 7.83 -13.97
N ALA A 107 6.40 7.29 -14.63
CA ALA A 107 6.23 6.44 -15.80
C ALA A 107 6.17 4.99 -15.33
N VAL A 108 4.99 4.39 -15.37
CA VAL A 108 4.74 3.00 -14.97
C VAL A 108 4.17 2.23 -16.14
N ASN A 109 4.71 1.06 -16.40
CA ASN A 109 4.04 0.09 -17.26
C ASN A 109 2.91 -0.54 -16.45
N LYS A 110 1.69 -0.03 -16.63
CA LYS A 110 0.47 -0.54 -16.02
C LYS A 110 -0.41 -1.17 -17.10
N PRO A 111 -0.29 -2.49 -17.34
CA PRO A 111 -1.13 -3.14 -18.32
C PRO A 111 -2.60 -3.13 -17.88
N GLU A 112 -3.49 -2.89 -18.83
CA GLU A 112 -4.92 -3.05 -18.62
C GLU A 112 -5.28 -4.51 -18.88
N VAL A 113 -5.88 -5.17 -17.90
CA VAL A 113 -6.28 -6.58 -17.99
C VAL A 113 -7.76 -6.75 -18.31
N GLY A 114 -8.56 -5.69 -18.15
CA GLY A 114 -10.01 -5.72 -18.32
C GLY A 114 -10.75 -6.43 -17.18
N GLU A 115 -12.07 -6.56 -17.33
CA GLU A 115 -12.92 -7.25 -16.36
C GLU A 115 -12.93 -8.75 -16.65
N ILE A 116 -12.08 -9.51 -15.97
CA ILE A 116 -11.99 -10.98 -16.10
C ILE A 116 -12.28 -11.61 -14.74
N SER A 117 -13.31 -12.45 -14.70
CA SER A 117 -13.78 -13.14 -13.50
C SER A 117 -13.30 -14.59 -13.37
N GLU A 118 -12.68 -15.14 -14.42
CA GLU A 118 -12.13 -16.51 -14.41
C GLU A 118 -10.61 -16.48 -14.19
N THR A 119 -10.15 -17.27 -13.24
CA THR A 119 -8.74 -17.28 -12.79
C THR A 119 -7.76 -17.62 -13.92
N ASP A 120 -8.04 -18.67 -14.71
CA ASP A 120 -7.14 -19.09 -15.80
C ASP A 120 -7.08 -18.05 -16.92
N SER A 121 -8.20 -17.42 -17.23
CA SER A 121 -8.28 -16.34 -18.22
C SER A 121 -7.53 -15.11 -17.74
N LEU A 122 -7.65 -14.76 -16.47
CA LEU A 122 -6.94 -13.65 -15.84
C LEU A 122 -5.43 -13.90 -15.84
N LEU A 123 -5.00 -15.08 -15.40
CA LEU A 123 -3.58 -15.46 -15.41
C LEU A 123 -3.01 -15.42 -16.84
N ASN A 124 -3.73 -15.97 -17.82
CA ASN A 124 -3.31 -15.92 -19.22
C ASN A 124 -3.18 -14.50 -19.75
N ALA A 125 -4.10 -13.60 -19.44
CA ALA A 125 -4.04 -12.21 -19.86
C ALA A 125 -2.79 -11.50 -19.28
N ILE A 126 -2.40 -11.88 -18.07
CA ILE A 126 -1.21 -11.34 -17.40
C ILE A 126 0.08 -11.92 -17.98
N LEU A 127 0.18 -13.23 -18.17
CA LEU A 127 1.42 -13.90 -18.56
C LEU A 127 1.71 -13.88 -20.06
N ALA A 128 0.67 -13.92 -20.92
CA ALA A 128 0.82 -14.02 -22.38
C ALA A 128 1.71 -12.92 -23.01
N PRO A 129 1.65 -11.65 -22.58
CA PRO A 129 2.55 -10.60 -23.09
C PRO A 129 4.03 -10.86 -22.82
N HIS A 130 4.36 -11.73 -21.89
CA HIS A 130 5.71 -12.00 -21.41
C HIS A 130 6.25 -13.37 -21.84
N LYS A 131 5.58 -14.04 -22.76
CA LYS A 131 6.01 -15.35 -23.29
C LYS A 131 7.44 -15.30 -23.80
N GLY A 132 8.23 -16.31 -23.46
CA GLY A 132 9.65 -16.40 -23.81
C GLY A 132 10.57 -15.75 -22.78
N LYS A 133 10.02 -15.15 -21.72
CA LYS A 133 10.79 -14.58 -20.61
C LYS A 133 10.49 -15.32 -19.31
N VAL A 134 11.47 -15.35 -18.43
CA VAL A 134 11.25 -15.75 -17.03
C VAL A 134 10.46 -14.62 -16.36
N ILE A 135 9.44 -14.97 -15.59
CA ILE A 135 8.58 -13.99 -14.92
C ILE A 135 8.79 -14.13 -13.42
N TYR A 136 9.27 -13.07 -12.80
CA TYR A 136 9.37 -12.93 -11.35
C TYR A 136 8.24 -12.05 -10.87
N ILE A 137 7.37 -12.59 -10.02
CA ILE A 137 6.21 -11.91 -9.45
C ILE A 137 6.49 -11.58 -8.00
N ASP A 138 6.20 -10.34 -7.61
CA ASP A 138 6.18 -9.84 -6.23
C ASP A 138 4.74 -9.46 -5.85
N VAL A 139 4.15 -10.20 -4.92
CA VAL A 139 2.83 -9.89 -4.36
C VAL A 139 3.02 -9.14 -3.05
N TRP A 140 2.57 -7.89 -3.02
CA TRP A 140 2.88 -6.93 -1.96
C TRP A 140 1.68 -6.03 -1.60
N GLY A 141 1.84 -5.15 -0.62
CA GLY A 141 0.86 -4.11 -0.29
C GLY A 141 1.53 -2.84 0.24
N THR A 142 0.90 -1.69 0.04
CA THR A 142 1.42 -0.40 0.52
C THR A 142 1.55 -0.35 2.04
N TRP A 143 0.75 -1.11 2.74
CA TRP A 143 0.73 -1.30 4.19
C TRP A 143 1.78 -2.31 4.70
N CYS A 144 2.45 -3.03 3.81
CA CYS A 144 3.41 -4.09 4.14
C CYS A 144 4.82 -3.52 4.33
N GLY A 145 5.23 -3.32 5.58
CA GLY A 145 6.56 -2.82 5.91
C GLY A 145 7.69 -3.73 5.40
N ALA A 146 7.57 -5.04 5.58
CA ALA A 146 8.54 -6.03 5.08
C ALA A 146 8.69 -5.97 3.55
N CYS A 147 7.58 -5.79 2.82
CA CYS A 147 7.62 -5.64 1.36
C CYS A 147 8.46 -4.41 0.95
N LYS A 148 8.24 -3.28 1.62
CA LYS A 148 9.00 -2.05 1.34
C LYS A 148 10.49 -2.18 1.66
N GLU A 149 10.85 -2.94 2.69
CA GLU A 149 12.27 -3.24 2.97
C GLU A 149 12.90 -4.09 1.86
N GLU A 150 12.24 -5.14 1.42
CA GLU A 150 12.71 -5.99 0.32
C GLU A 150 12.84 -5.22 -1.00
N MET A 151 11.89 -4.32 -1.30
CA MET A 151 11.91 -3.48 -2.50
C MET A 151 13.16 -2.60 -2.63
N LYS A 152 13.83 -2.27 -1.52
CA LYS A 152 15.10 -1.52 -1.56
C LYS A 152 16.22 -2.27 -2.28
N HIS A 153 16.13 -3.60 -2.35
CA HIS A 153 17.07 -4.46 -3.05
C HIS A 153 16.73 -4.67 -4.53
N ALA A 154 15.48 -4.38 -4.94
CA ALA A 154 15.01 -4.57 -6.31
C ALA A 154 15.85 -3.87 -7.40
N PRO A 155 16.35 -2.63 -7.22
CA PRO A 155 17.20 -1.98 -8.22
C PRO A 155 18.48 -2.77 -8.52
N ALA A 156 19.10 -3.37 -7.51
CA ALA A 156 20.32 -4.16 -7.69
C ALA A 156 20.08 -5.44 -8.51
N ILE A 157 18.98 -6.15 -8.24
CA ILE A 157 18.60 -7.36 -8.99
C ILE A 157 18.24 -7.00 -10.44
N LYS A 158 17.47 -5.93 -10.64
CA LYS A 158 17.13 -5.47 -11.99
C LYS A 158 18.39 -5.14 -12.81
N GLU A 159 19.36 -4.49 -12.19
CA GLU A 159 20.63 -4.19 -12.86
C GLU A 159 21.42 -5.48 -13.17
N ALA A 160 21.48 -6.43 -12.24
CA ALA A 160 22.16 -7.71 -12.45
C ALA A 160 21.52 -8.57 -13.54
N LEU A 161 20.21 -8.43 -13.75
CA LEU A 161 19.44 -9.21 -14.74
C LEU A 161 19.03 -8.42 -15.99
N LYS A 162 19.55 -7.20 -16.19
CA LYS A 162 19.13 -6.32 -17.30
C LYS A 162 19.34 -6.91 -18.71
N ASP A 163 20.35 -7.76 -18.86
CA ASP A 163 20.70 -8.42 -20.15
C ASP A 163 20.10 -9.84 -20.24
N LYS A 164 19.18 -10.19 -19.34
CA LYS A 164 18.49 -11.49 -19.31
C LYS A 164 17.04 -11.35 -19.76
N ASP A 165 16.50 -12.44 -20.28
CA ASP A 165 15.08 -12.55 -20.64
C ASP A 165 14.23 -12.71 -19.36
N VAL A 166 14.17 -11.68 -18.53
CA VAL A 166 13.41 -11.63 -17.28
C VAL A 166 12.53 -10.42 -17.24
N VAL A 167 11.31 -10.58 -16.71
CA VAL A 167 10.39 -9.50 -16.38
C VAL A 167 9.99 -9.58 -14.92
N PHE A 168 9.74 -8.42 -14.33
CA PHE A 168 9.31 -8.25 -12.95
C PHE A 168 7.86 -7.75 -12.94
N LEU A 169 6.97 -8.50 -12.32
CA LEU A 169 5.56 -8.14 -12.18
C LEU A 169 5.26 -7.89 -10.71
N TYR A 170 4.83 -6.70 -10.38
CA TYR A 170 4.47 -6.26 -9.03
C TYR A 170 2.96 -6.21 -8.89
N PHE A 171 2.39 -7.04 -8.01
CA PHE A 171 0.95 -7.09 -7.74
C PHE A 171 0.65 -6.47 -6.39
N ALA A 172 0.06 -5.27 -6.41
CA ALA A 172 -0.38 -4.60 -5.20
C ALA A 172 -1.71 -5.19 -4.71
N TYR A 173 -1.76 -5.57 -3.43
CA TYR A 173 -2.96 -6.04 -2.76
C TYR A 173 -3.49 -4.98 -1.81
N SER A 174 -4.78 -4.69 -1.86
CA SER A 174 -5.48 -3.74 -0.97
C SER A 174 -4.71 -2.42 -0.79
N SER A 175 -4.36 -1.80 -1.91
CA SER A 175 -3.52 -0.61 -1.96
C SER A 175 -4.22 0.51 -2.73
N ASP A 176 -4.37 1.68 -2.10
CA ASP A 176 -4.90 2.86 -2.79
C ASP A 176 -3.90 3.39 -3.84
N GLU A 177 -4.44 4.09 -4.84
CA GLU A 177 -3.66 4.52 -6.01
C GLU A 177 -2.56 5.53 -5.66
N VAL A 178 -2.77 6.39 -4.65
CA VAL A 178 -1.78 7.42 -4.24
C VAL A 178 -0.62 6.76 -3.53
N SER A 179 -0.90 5.95 -2.51
CA SER A 179 0.12 5.21 -1.76
C SER A 179 0.89 4.25 -2.67
N TRP A 180 0.19 3.55 -3.56
CA TRP A 180 0.79 2.65 -4.54
C TRP A 180 1.81 3.36 -5.43
N LYS A 181 1.46 4.51 -6.01
CA LYS A 181 2.39 5.32 -6.81
C LYS A 181 3.56 5.83 -6.00
N ASN A 182 3.33 6.26 -4.76
CA ASN A 182 4.38 6.76 -3.89
C ASN A 182 5.40 5.67 -3.55
N VAL A 183 4.96 4.46 -3.19
CA VAL A 183 5.87 3.33 -2.93
C VAL A 183 6.71 2.99 -4.16
N ILE A 184 6.13 2.97 -5.36
CA ILE A 184 6.87 2.72 -6.60
C ILE A 184 7.98 3.76 -6.81
N LYS A 185 7.68 5.04 -6.58
CA LYS A 185 8.65 6.15 -6.71
C LYS A 185 9.76 6.05 -5.67
N GLU A 186 9.39 5.91 -4.39
CA GLU A 186 10.34 5.85 -3.27
C GLU A 186 11.36 4.72 -3.43
N ASN A 187 10.92 3.57 -3.96
CA ASN A 187 11.77 2.39 -4.10
C ASN A 187 12.38 2.24 -5.50
N ASN A 188 12.13 3.20 -6.40
CA ASN A 188 12.65 3.18 -7.77
C ASN A 188 12.43 1.83 -8.49
N ILE A 189 11.23 1.26 -8.33
CA ILE A 189 10.86 -0.03 -8.92
C ILE A 189 10.19 0.16 -10.29
N THR A 190 10.85 0.88 -11.19
CA THR A 190 10.43 1.12 -12.58
C THR A 190 11.46 0.58 -13.58
N GLY A 191 11.10 0.51 -14.84
CA GLY A 191 11.99 0.06 -15.92
C GLY A 191 11.23 -0.62 -17.06
N ASP A 192 11.90 -0.85 -18.20
CA ASP A 192 11.28 -1.40 -19.40
C ASP A 192 10.75 -2.83 -19.23
N ASN A 193 11.34 -3.59 -18.30
CA ASN A 193 10.97 -4.96 -17.96
C ASN A 193 10.22 -5.06 -16.62
N VAL A 194 9.69 -3.95 -16.12
CA VAL A 194 8.94 -3.88 -14.86
C VAL A 194 7.50 -3.48 -15.15
N TYR A 195 6.56 -4.25 -14.62
CA TYR A 195 5.13 -4.04 -14.80
C TYR A 195 4.41 -4.05 -13.46
N HIS A 196 3.45 -3.16 -13.31
CA HIS A 196 2.73 -2.97 -12.06
C HIS A 196 1.23 -3.21 -12.25
N TYR A 197 0.67 -3.99 -11.35
CA TYR A 197 -0.75 -4.33 -11.32
C TYR A 197 -1.35 -3.87 -9.98
N ASN A 198 -2.31 -2.97 -10.04
CA ASN A 198 -3.23 -2.64 -8.96
C ASN A 198 -4.63 -2.90 -9.49
N LEU A 199 -5.04 -4.14 -9.40
CA LEU A 199 -6.26 -4.68 -10.01
C LEU A 199 -7.48 -4.43 -9.12
N PRO A 200 -8.72 -4.59 -9.64
CA PRO A 200 -9.91 -4.65 -8.79
C PRO A 200 -9.81 -5.77 -7.75
N MET A 201 -10.42 -5.56 -6.58
CA MET A 201 -10.32 -6.48 -5.43
C MET A 201 -10.71 -7.92 -5.78
N GLU A 202 -11.73 -8.11 -6.60
CA GLU A 202 -12.16 -9.45 -7.05
C GLU A 202 -11.04 -10.20 -7.77
N GLN A 203 -10.31 -9.51 -8.66
CA GLN A 203 -9.18 -10.11 -9.38
C GLN A 203 -7.98 -10.33 -8.48
N GLN A 204 -7.75 -9.45 -7.49
CA GLN A 204 -6.71 -9.64 -6.48
C GLN A 204 -6.97 -10.92 -5.67
N LEU A 205 -8.21 -11.17 -5.27
CA LEU A 205 -8.60 -12.37 -4.52
C LEU A 205 -8.40 -13.64 -5.34
N LEU A 206 -8.79 -13.65 -6.63
CA LEU A 206 -8.57 -14.79 -7.53
C LEU A 206 -7.08 -15.15 -7.64
N LEU A 207 -6.21 -14.16 -7.80
CA LEU A 207 -4.77 -14.39 -7.90
C LEU A 207 -4.16 -14.83 -6.59
N ASN A 208 -4.59 -14.27 -5.47
CA ASN A 208 -4.12 -14.69 -4.15
C ASN A 208 -4.47 -16.15 -3.84
N GLU A 209 -5.69 -16.58 -4.21
CA GLU A 209 -6.09 -17.99 -4.08
C GLU A 209 -5.26 -18.89 -5.00
N LEU A 210 -5.12 -18.52 -6.28
CA LEU A 210 -4.34 -19.28 -7.26
C LEU A 210 -2.89 -19.50 -6.83
N TRP A 211 -2.27 -18.48 -6.25
CA TRP A 211 -0.88 -18.52 -5.80
C TRP A 211 -0.71 -18.97 -4.35
N ASN A 212 -1.82 -19.25 -3.66
CA ASN A 212 -1.84 -19.59 -2.23
C ASN A 212 -1.09 -18.57 -1.37
N VAL A 213 -1.39 -17.27 -1.59
CA VAL A 213 -0.76 -16.18 -0.86
C VAL A 213 -1.29 -16.16 0.57
N THR A 214 -0.44 -16.51 1.54
CA THR A 214 -0.78 -16.54 2.97
C THR A 214 -0.06 -15.48 3.79
N ALA A 215 0.96 -14.82 3.19
CA ALA A 215 1.75 -13.77 3.80
C ALA A 215 2.26 -12.79 2.73
N TYR A 216 2.75 -11.64 3.16
CA TYR A 216 3.34 -10.61 2.29
C TYR A 216 4.73 -10.22 2.82
N PRO A 217 5.74 -10.06 1.93
CA PRO A 217 5.67 -10.33 0.49
C PRO A 217 5.58 -11.83 0.16
N THR A 218 5.05 -12.16 -1.03
CA THR A 218 5.13 -13.51 -1.61
C THR A 218 5.75 -13.41 -3.00
N TYR A 219 6.73 -14.26 -3.29
CA TYR A 219 7.47 -14.28 -4.55
C TYR A 219 7.17 -15.54 -5.35
N ILE A 220 6.85 -15.34 -6.64
CA ILE A 220 6.43 -16.43 -7.52
C ILE A 220 7.28 -16.40 -8.79
N LEU A 221 7.67 -17.56 -9.26
CA LEU A 221 8.50 -17.70 -10.46
C LEU A 221 7.78 -18.52 -11.52
N TYR A 222 7.76 -17.99 -12.76
CA TYR A 222 7.33 -18.72 -13.96
C TYR A 222 8.49 -18.82 -14.96
N ASP A 223 8.55 -19.97 -15.65
CA ASP A 223 9.53 -20.21 -16.70
C ASP A 223 9.16 -19.51 -18.03
N LYS A 224 10.03 -19.63 -19.03
CA LYS A 224 9.83 -19.04 -20.36
C LYS A 224 8.63 -19.57 -21.13
N GLU A 225 8.16 -20.77 -20.76
CA GLU A 225 6.98 -21.41 -21.31
C GLU A 225 5.69 -21.01 -20.60
N GLY A 226 5.78 -20.19 -19.53
CA GLY A 226 4.66 -19.76 -18.70
C GLY A 226 4.19 -20.81 -17.70
N ARG A 227 5.02 -21.80 -17.37
CA ARG A 227 4.73 -22.79 -16.34
C ARG A 227 5.24 -22.27 -14.99
N ARG A 228 4.41 -22.41 -13.96
CA ARG A 228 4.81 -22.04 -12.60
C ARG A 228 5.92 -22.96 -12.08
N VAL A 229 7.04 -22.35 -11.72
CA VAL A 229 8.20 -23.05 -11.12
C VAL A 229 8.02 -23.16 -9.63
N THR A 230 7.67 -22.07 -8.95
CA THR A 230 7.45 -22.04 -7.49
C THR A 230 6.54 -20.87 -7.10
N THR A 231 5.90 -20.96 -5.93
CA THR A 231 5.23 -19.86 -5.23
C THR A 231 6.00 -19.44 -3.97
N ASP A 232 7.23 -19.89 -3.83
CA ASP A 232 8.15 -19.57 -2.75
C ASP A 232 9.55 -19.35 -3.37
N ALA A 233 9.65 -18.32 -4.23
CA ALA A 233 10.90 -17.90 -4.81
C ALA A 233 11.70 -17.07 -3.81
N GLU A 234 13.02 -17.01 -3.99
CA GLU A 234 13.87 -16.20 -3.13
C GLU A 234 13.52 -14.71 -3.20
N SER A 235 13.66 -14.04 -2.05
CA SER A 235 13.41 -12.60 -1.94
C SER A 235 14.53 -11.78 -2.57
N PRO A 236 14.28 -10.50 -2.88
CA PRO A 236 15.29 -9.59 -3.43
C PRO A 236 16.57 -9.44 -2.58
N SER A 237 16.50 -9.66 -1.27
CA SER A 237 17.66 -9.56 -0.37
C SER A 237 18.48 -10.86 -0.24
N SER A 238 18.03 -11.96 -0.85
CA SER A 238 18.63 -13.30 -0.70
C SER A 238 19.94 -13.47 -1.47
#